data_e9b99fb532da7ca2bc50fba12ed32e2b
#
_entry.id   e9b99fb532da7ca2bc50fba12ed32e2b
#
_cell.length_a   1.000
_cell.length_b   1.000
_cell.length_c   1.000
_cell.angle_alpha   90.00
_cell.angle_beta   90.00
_cell.angle_gamma   90.00
#
_symmetry.space_group_name_H-M   'P 1'
#
loop_
_entity.id
_entity.type
_entity.pdbx_description
1 polymer ?
#
loop_
_entity_poly.entity_id
_entity_poly.type
_entity_poly.pdbx_seq_one_letter_code
_entity_poly.pdbx_strand_id
1 'polypeptide(L)'
;MSRIAKFFLKLLLWGLACILAVALVLATVCVVLHGTADLDEPEFSPTEGNAEIVSDSLRRWKDNALRINAEGLWEMKVSGSAFERGEAIGKLAPDLLYIQEKAFTDKLFEMVPSKRYRDFLHYFITIFNRRLGQSVPLEYRQEIKGMSASCTHEFDDFGNPYERQMQYHSAHDIGHVMQDYMLVGCTSFAAWGKDSEDSSMIIGRNFDFYMGEDFARNKLILFEKPDSGHAYVSVTWPGMLGVLSGMNTEGLTVTINASKLEVPTMSATPISILTKRILQYASNIDEAWKIAGEYNTFVSESIMVGSVNDKRVAIIEKTPSSMALYDPAASDSSVTRIVCTNHYQSDFFKDNPVNVKNIRMSDSMHRFRRVEELMDSVGRVSVASAAIILRDMHGEGGKSVGYCNELAINQLLAMHSVIFRPEERKIWVSTSPWQCGKFVCYDLEKVFSSDFSSGIESVFDEIPEDSFVHSQAFKNVLEFKRMTYVIQKAAHLGLTFPDDSLKLYVSLNPDYYNTYKTLSHYYLSAGRRDEASSCLQKALTLPMKESERMEIEKQLNSSK
;
A
#
# COMPACT_ATOMS: atom_id res chain seq x y z
N MET A 1 -47.53 13.74 -41.59
CA MET A 1 -47.33 13.34 -40.19
C MET A 1 -48.63 13.50 -39.43
N SER A 2 -49.16 12.45 -38.82
CA SER A 2 -50.39 12.50 -38.03
C SER A 2 -50.24 13.41 -36.80
N ARG A 3 -51.35 13.94 -36.26
CA ARG A 3 -51.33 14.76 -35.02
C ARG A 3 -50.64 14.02 -33.87
N ILE A 4 -50.83 12.73 -33.81
CA ILE A 4 -50.20 11.83 -32.81
C ILE A 4 -48.66 11.80 -32.98
N ALA A 5 -48.16 11.68 -34.22
CA ALA A 5 -46.70 11.68 -34.48
C ALA A 5 -46.04 13.04 -34.12
N LYS A 6 -46.75 14.16 -34.34
CA LYS A 6 -46.28 15.50 -33.94
C LYS A 6 -46.25 15.66 -32.41
N PHE A 7 -47.21 15.07 -31.70
CA PHE A 7 -47.24 15.07 -30.23
C PHE A 7 -46.05 14.28 -29.65
N PHE A 8 -45.80 13.06 -30.12
CA PHE A 8 -44.66 12.24 -29.67
C PHE A 8 -43.33 12.90 -30.03
N LEU A 9 -43.20 13.52 -31.20
CA LEU A 9 -41.99 14.27 -31.57
C LEU A 9 -41.73 15.44 -30.61
N LYS A 10 -42.77 16.20 -30.23
CA LYS A 10 -42.64 17.28 -29.25
C LYS A 10 -42.21 16.75 -27.88
N LEU A 11 -42.79 15.64 -27.41
CA LEU A 11 -42.44 15.01 -26.14
C LEU A 11 -40.98 14.54 -26.13
N LEU A 12 -40.52 13.94 -27.23
CA LEU A 12 -39.13 13.53 -27.41
C LEU A 12 -38.18 14.73 -27.41
N LEU A 13 -38.52 15.82 -28.11
CA LEU A 13 -37.72 17.05 -28.14
C LEU A 13 -37.67 17.74 -26.77
N TRP A 14 -38.78 17.75 -26.02
CA TRP A 14 -38.79 18.24 -24.64
C TRP A 14 -37.95 17.36 -23.72
N GLY A 15 -38.05 16.04 -23.84
CA GLY A 15 -37.18 15.11 -23.09
C GLY A 15 -35.69 15.33 -23.39
N LEU A 16 -35.35 15.48 -24.68
CA LEU A 16 -33.97 15.77 -25.09
C LEU A 16 -33.49 17.14 -24.56
N ALA A 17 -34.35 18.18 -24.63
CA ALA A 17 -34.03 19.50 -24.10
C ALA A 17 -33.79 19.45 -22.57
N CYS A 18 -34.61 18.70 -21.81
CA CYS A 18 -34.39 18.49 -20.37
C CYS A 18 -33.06 17.77 -20.07
N ILE A 19 -32.75 16.73 -20.85
CA ILE A 19 -31.45 16.00 -20.68
C ILE A 19 -30.29 16.94 -20.98
N LEU A 20 -30.35 17.72 -22.04
CA LEU A 20 -29.33 18.71 -22.41
C LEU A 20 -29.19 19.82 -21.36
N ALA A 21 -30.30 20.30 -20.80
CA ALA A 21 -30.27 21.29 -19.71
C ALA A 21 -29.61 20.72 -18.43
N VAL A 22 -29.94 19.49 -18.04
CA VAL A 22 -29.32 18.81 -16.92
C VAL A 22 -27.82 18.60 -17.19
N ALA A 23 -27.44 18.14 -18.38
CA ALA A 23 -26.04 17.96 -18.77
C ALA A 23 -25.25 19.28 -18.71
N LEU A 24 -25.86 20.38 -19.19
CA LEU A 24 -25.24 21.72 -19.12
C LEU A 24 -25.04 22.19 -17.67
N VAL A 25 -26.06 22.00 -16.83
CA VAL A 25 -25.94 22.33 -15.38
C VAL A 25 -24.83 21.51 -14.74
N LEU A 26 -24.78 20.20 -14.98
CA LEU A 26 -23.72 19.31 -14.45
C LEU A 26 -22.35 19.75 -14.97
N ALA A 27 -22.21 20.05 -16.26
CA ALA A 27 -20.95 20.54 -16.83
C ALA A 27 -20.51 21.86 -16.17
N THR A 28 -21.45 22.80 -15.99
CA THR A 28 -21.19 24.08 -15.32
C THR A 28 -20.72 23.86 -13.87
N VAL A 29 -21.42 23.00 -13.13
CA VAL A 29 -21.03 22.63 -11.76
C VAL A 29 -19.62 22.02 -11.74
N CYS A 30 -19.30 21.11 -12.64
CA CYS A 30 -17.96 20.52 -12.74
C CYS A 30 -16.88 21.58 -13.02
N VAL A 31 -17.13 22.51 -13.94
CA VAL A 31 -16.20 23.62 -14.26
C VAL A 31 -15.99 24.52 -13.03
N VAL A 32 -17.05 24.87 -12.31
CA VAL A 32 -16.94 25.69 -11.09
C VAL A 32 -16.18 24.93 -10.00
N LEU A 33 -16.49 23.65 -9.78
CA LEU A 33 -15.81 22.84 -8.77
C LEU A 33 -14.31 22.66 -9.08
N HIS A 34 -13.97 22.47 -10.35
CA HIS A 34 -12.58 22.40 -10.78
C HIS A 34 -11.85 23.75 -10.59
N GLY A 35 -12.47 24.85 -11.03
CA GLY A 35 -11.88 26.19 -10.95
C GLY A 35 -11.78 26.76 -9.52
N THR A 36 -12.48 26.13 -8.55
CA THR A 36 -12.43 26.49 -7.12
C THR A 36 -11.67 25.46 -6.29
N ALA A 37 -11.04 24.46 -6.94
CA ALA A 37 -10.18 23.54 -6.25
C ALA A 37 -8.93 24.27 -5.75
N ASP A 38 -8.68 24.19 -4.46
CA ASP A 38 -7.51 24.80 -3.81
C ASP A 38 -6.95 23.78 -2.81
N LEU A 39 -5.65 23.54 -2.92
CA LEU A 39 -4.93 22.65 -2.01
C LEU A 39 -4.28 23.42 -0.85
N ASP A 40 -4.64 24.69 -0.66
CA ASP A 40 -4.15 25.57 0.42
C ASP A 40 -2.61 25.54 0.52
N GLU A 41 -1.93 25.81 -0.60
CA GLU A 41 -0.48 25.76 -0.70
C GLU A 41 0.18 26.77 0.26
N PRO A 42 1.01 26.33 1.23
CA PRO A 42 1.69 27.24 2.13
C PRO A 42 2.76 28.07 1.41
N GLU A 43 2.93 29.33 1.82
CA GLU A 43 4.05 30.16 1.37
C GLU A 43 5.37 29.58 1.91
N PHE A 44 6.36 29.42 1.05
CA PHE A 44 7.67 28.90 1.40
C PHE A 44 8.76 29.48 0.49
N SER A 45 9.86 29.90 1.12
CA SER A 45 11.07 30.33 0.42
C SER A 45 12.19 29.34 0.71
N PRO A 46 12.59 28.51 -0.26
CA PRO A 46 13.65 27.53 -0.05
C PRO A 46 14.98 28.18 0.34
N THR A 47 15.72 27.53 1.22
CA THR A 47 17.09 27.92 1.55
C THR A 47 18.01 27.71 0.34
N GLU A 48 18.89 28.66 0.04
CA GLU A 48 19.87 28.52 -1.03
C GLU A 48 20.87 27.39 -0.75
N GLY A 49 21.40 26.80 -1.82
CA GLY A 49 22.40 25.72 -1.76
C GLY A 49 21.82 24.31 -2.00
N ASN A 50 22.72 23.36 -2.10
CA ASN A 50 22.45 21.95 -2.33
C ASN A 50 23.00 21.11 -1.20
N ALA A 51 22.51 19.87 -1.02
CA ALA A 51 23.11 18.92 -0.12
C ALA A 51 24.57 18.64 -0.50
N GLU A 52 25.41 18.49 0.50
CA GLU A 52 26.80 18.05 0.35
C GLU A 52 26.82 16.55 0.03
N ILE A 53 27.52 16.18 -1.04
CA ILE A 53 27.82 14.78 -1.36
C ILE A 53 29.12 14.41 -0.64
N VAL A 54 29.01 13.75 0.50
CA VAL A 54 30.17 13.34 1.31
C VAL A 54 30.84 12.11 0.70
N SER A 55 30.05 11.17 0.16
CA SER A 55 30.49 9.99 -0.59
C SER A 55 29.36 9.49 -1.50
N ASP A 56 29.64 8.45 -2.28
CA ASP A 56 28.63 7.79 -3.13
C ASP A 56 27.44 7.25 -2.32
N SER A 57 27.65 6.98 -1.02
CA SER A 57 26.64 6.40 -0.11
C SER A 57 26.12 7.37 0.94
N LEU A 58 26.59 8.63 1.00
CA LEU A 58 26.24 9.58 2.06
C LEU A 58 26.10 11.00 1.55
N ARG A 59 24.95 11.63 1.85
CA ARG A 59 24.65 13.05 1.59
C ARG A 59 24.28 13.74 2.89
N ARG A 60 24.59 15.03 3.02
CA ARG A 60 24.26 15.85 4.19
C ARG A 60 23.61 17.17 3.78
N TRP A 61 22.65 17.62 4.57
CA TRP A 61 22.03 18.93 4.50
C TRP A 61 21.79 19.46 5.92
N LYS A 62 22.59 20.45 6.33
CA LYS A 62 22.63 20.91 7.73
C LYS A 62 22.89 19.72 8.67
N ASP A 63 22.03 19.49 9.66
CA ASP A 63 22.10 18.37 10.61
C ASP A 63 21.38 17.09 10.10
N ASN A 64 20.91 17.10 8.85
CA ASN A 64 20.16 16.02 8.24
C ASN A 64 21.05 15.22 7.28
N ALA A 65 20.75 13.93 7.11
CA ALA A 65 21.54 13.06 6.26
C ALA A 65 20.69 12.01 5.55
N LEU A 66 21.13 11.62 4.36
CA LEU A 66 20.65 10.48 3.59
C LEU A 66 21.84 9.58 3.31
N ARG A 67 21.68 8.29 3.53
CA ARG A 67 22.68 7.29 3.15
C ARG A 67 22.01 6.05 2.54
N ILE A 68 22.79 5.28 1.79
CA ILE A 68 22.44 3.92 1.41
C ILE A 68 23.34 2.96 2.17
N ASN A 69 22.76 1.94 2.82
CA ASN A 69 23.55 0.94 3.53
C ASN A 69 24.05 -0.17 2.60
N ALA A 70 24.86 -1.08 3.14
CA ALA A 70 25.45 -2.19 2.37
C ALA A 70 24.39 -3.15 1.77
N GLU A 71 23.20 -3.20 2.36
CA GLU A 71 22.09 -4.06 1.93
C GLU A 71 21.13 -3.36 0.94
N GLY A 72 21.47 -2.12 0.51
CA GLY A 72 20.72 -1.37 -0.49
C GLY A 72 19.47 -0.65 0.04
N LEU A 73 19.32 -0.51 1.35
CA LEU A 73 18.25 0.31 1.95
C LEU A 73 18.70 1.77 2.03
N TRP A 74 17.80 2.67 1.58
CA TRP A 74 17.98 4.09 1.79
C TRP A 74 17.53 4.45 3.22
N GLU A 75 18.37 5.17 3.94
CA GLU A 75 18.17 5.61 5.31
C GLU A 75 18.28 7.13 5.35
N MET A 76 17.26 7.79 5.86
CA MET A 76 17.22 9.26 5.96
C MET A 76 16.88 9.66 7.38
N LYS A 77 17.66 10.60 7.94
CA LYS A 77 17.37 11.23 9.24
C LYS A 77 17.16 12.72 9.04
N VAL A 78 15.99 13.20 9.45
CA VAL A 78 15.61 14.61 9.36
C VAL A 78 15.05 15.12 10.68
N SER A 79 15.26 16.42 10.95
CA SER A 79 14.86 17.08 12.19
C SER A 79 14.43 18.53 11.96
N GLY A 80 13.75 19.11 12.93
CA GLY A 80 13.35 20.53 12.94
C GLY A 80 11.87 20.75 12.68
N SER A 81 11.51 21.96 12.28
CA SER A 81 10.16 22.34 11.90
C SER A 81 9.69 21.60 10.64
N ALA A 82 8.39 21.61 10.38
CA ALA A 82 7.82 20.91 9.23
C ALA A 82 8.43 21.34 7.89
N PHE A 83 8.60 22.64 7.67
CA PHE A 83 9.28 23.13 6.46
C PHE A 83 10.74 22.67 6.37
N GLU A 84 11.48 22.69 7.48
CA GLU A 84 12.88 22.28 7.51
C GLU A 84 13.03 20.78 7.22
N ARG A 85 12.16 19.92 7.78
CA ARG A 85 12.15 18.49 7.47
C ARG A 85 11.84 18.24 6.00
N GLY A 86 10.79 18.89 5.48
CA GLY A 86 10.42 18.78 4.07
C GLY A 86 11.54 19.25 3.14
N GLU A 87 12.13 20.43 3.41
CA GLU A 87 13.26 20.93 2.64
C GLU A 87 14.45 19.98 2.67
N ALA A 88 14.77 19.44 3.85
CA ALA A 88 15.87 18.49 4.00
C ALA A 88 15.63 17.22 3.16
N ILE A 89 14.42 16.66 3.18
CA ILE A 89 14.04 15.50 2.34
C ILE A 89 14.25 15.82 0.85
N GLY A 90 13.75 16.98 0.41
CA GLY A 90 13.89 17.43 -0.98
C GLY A 90 15.35 17.64 -1.39
N LYS A 91 16.16 18.31 -0.56
CA LYS A 91 17.58 18.59 -0.84
C LYS A 91 18.45 17.34 -0.82
N LEU A 92 18.17 16.39 0.07
CA LEU A 92 18.95 15.16 0.21
C LEU A 92 18.66 14.14 -0.91
N ALA A 93 17.43 14.09 -1.42
CA ALA A 93 16.99 13.02 -2.31
C ALA A 93 16.29 13.49 -3.61
N PRO A 94 16.73 14.55 -4.32
CA PRO A 94 16.01 15.03 -5.48
C PRO A 94 15.96 14.01 -6.62
N ASP A 95 17.01 13.22 -6.79
CA ASP A 95 17.10 12.11 -7.74
C ASP A 95 16.18 10.95 -7.40
N LEU A 96 16.08 10.60 -6.11
CA LEU A 96 15.16 9.53 -5.67
C LEU A 96 13.70 9.96 -5.80
N LEU A 97 13.37 11.22 -5.52
CA LEU A 97 12.05 11.80 -5.76
C LEU A 97 11.67 11.71 -7.25
N TYR A 98 12.60 12.10 -8.14
CA TYR A 98 12.41 12.00 -9.59
C TYR A 98 12.18 10.55 -10.04
N ILE A 99 13.05 9.61 -9.61
CA ILE A 99 12.95 8.20 -9.99
C ILE A 99 11.61 7.62 -9.52
N GLN A 100 11.19 7.95 -8.30
CA GLN A 100 9.93 7.45 -7.74
C GLN A 100 8.71 8.01 -8.48
N GLU A 101 8.71 9.31 -8.74
CA GLU A 101 7.63 9.98 -9.48
C GLU A 101 7.55 9.45 -10.91
N LYS A 102 8.70 9.25 -11.56
CA LYS A 102 8.77 8.67 -12.90
C LYS A 102 8.23 7.23 -12.92
N ALA A 103 8.63 6.37 -11.98
CA ALA A 103 8.13 4.99 -11.89
C ALA A 103 6.60 4.95 -11.73
N PHE A 104 6.04 5.86 -10.93
CA PHE A 104 4.60 6.01 -10.75
C PHE A 104 3.90 6.46 -12.04
N THR A 105 4.40 7.50 -12.68
CA THR A 105 3.81 8.06 -13.91
C THR A 105 3.93 7.11 -15.09
N ASP A 106 5.06 6.42 -15.25
CA ASP A 106 5.24 5.40 -16.29
C ASP A 106 4.23 4.26 -16.12
N LYS A 107 4.01 3.81 -14.87
CA LYS A 107 3.00 2.78 -14.59
C LYS A 107 1.58 3.26 -14.86
N LEU A 108 1.27 4.49 -14.49
CA LEU A 108 -0.02 5.12 -14.82
C LEU A 108 -0.23 5.19 -16.34
N PHE A 109 0.80 5.53 -17.13
CA PHE A 109 0.71 5.58 -18.59
C PHE A 109 0.54 4.19 -19.21
N GLU A 110 1.16 3.18 -18.64
CA GLU A 110 0.95 1.79 -19.03
C GLU A 110 -0.51 1.35 -18.80
N MET A 111 -1.06 1.67 -17.61
CA MET A 111 -2.44 1.31 -17.25
C MET A 111 -3.48 2.12 -18.02
N VAL A 112 -3.19 3.39 -18.32
CA VAL A 112 -4.08 4.34 -19.00
C VAL A 112 -3.36 4.97 -20.21
N PRO A 113 -3.21 4.24 -21.35
CA PRO A 113 -2.44 4.72 -22.51
C PRO A 113 -3.01 5.98 -23.18
N SER A 114 -4.34 6.16 -23.14
CA SER A 114 -5.02 7.30 -23.79
C SER A 114 -4.77 8.61 -23.04
N LYS A 115 -4.07 9.58 -23.67
CA LYS A 115 -3.87 10.92 -23.09
C LYS A 115 -5.20 11.60 -22.75
N ARG A 116 -6.19 11.54 -23.65
CA ARG A 116 -7.52 12.16 -23.42
C ARG A 116 -8.23 11.58 -22.20
N TYR A 117 -8.06 10.28 -21.97
CA TYR A 117 -8.65 9.62 -20.80
C TYR A 117 -7.89 9.97 -19.52
N ARG A 118 -6.55 10.11 -19.58
CA ARG A 118 -5.75 10.60 -18.44
C ARG A 118 -6.12 12.05 -18.07
N ASP A 119 -6.27 12.93 -19.08
CA ASP A 119 -6.68 14.33 -18.88
C ASP A 119 -8.07 14.39 -18.20
N PHE A 120 -9.00 13.51 -18.62
CA PHE A 120 -10.31 13.37 -17.99
C PHE A 120 -10.22 12.88 -16.55
N LEU A 121 -9.40 11.86 -16.29
CA LEU A 121 -9.18 11.35 -14.93
C LEU A 121 -8.54 12.40 -14.03
N HIS A 122 -7.55 13.13 -14.52
CA HIS A 122 -6.93 14.23 -13.79
C HIS A 122 -7.94 15.32 -13.41
N TYR A 123 -8.79 15.71 -14.37
CA TYR A 123 -9.88 16.66 -14.11
C TYR A 123 -10.83 16.16 -13.02
N PHE A 124 -11.20 14.89 -13.06
CA PHE A 124 -12.04 14.26 -12.04
C PHE A 124 -11.34 14.18 -10.68
N ILE A 125 -10.06 13.78 -10.64
CA ILE A 125 -9.26 13.71 -9.41
C ILE A 125 -9.14 15.09 -8.77
N THR A 126 -8.95 16.17 -9.56
CA THR A 126 -8.90 17.54 -9.06
C THR A 126 -10.22 17.93 -8.38
N ILE A 127 -11.37 17.61 -8.98
CA ILE A 127 -12.68 17.83 -8.36
C ILE A 127 -12.86 17.00 -7.09
N PHE A 128 -12.45 15.74 -7.12
CA PHE A 128 -12.52 14.83 -5.98
C PHE A 128 -11.67 15.35 -4.82
N ASN A 129 -10.46 15.82 -5.11
CA ASN A 129 -9.48 16.31 -4.13
C ASN A 129 -9.63 17.80 -3.78
N ARG A 130 -10.67 18.50 -4.25
CA ARG A 130 -10.82 19.95 -4.10
C ARG A 130 -10.80 20.49 -2.66
N ARG A 131 -10.98 19.62 -1.66
CA ARG A 131 -10.90 19.96 -0.23
C ARG A 131 -9.73 19.30 0.50
N LEU A 132 -8.84 18.68 -0.24
CA LEU A 132 -7.72 17.95 0.35
C LEU A 132 -6.81 18.87 1.18
N GLY A 133 -6.54 20.10 0.71
CA GLY A 133 -5.78 21.09 1.45
C GLY A 133 -6.37 21.42 2.83
N GLN A 134 -7.70 21.56 2.92
CA GLN A 134 -8.39 21.82 4.18
C GLN A 134 -8.40 20.60 5.13
N SER A 135 -8.26 19.40 4.58
CA SER A 135 -8.30 18.14 5.34
C SER A 135 -6.93 17.71 5.86
N VAL A 136 -5.85 18.16 5.21
CA VAL A 136 -4.48 17.87 5.64
C VAL A 136 -4.01 18.94 6.61
N PRO A 137 -3.55 18.58 7.83
CA PRO A 137 -3.02 19.54 8.82
C PRO A 137 -1.94 20.45 8.22
N LEU A 138 -1.93 21.71 8.63
CA LEU A 138 -0.98 22.71 8.13
C LEU A 138 0.47 22.25 8.25
N GLU A 139 0.83 21.63 9.36
CA GLU A 139 2.16 21.07 9.60
C GLU A 139 2.60 20.14 8.45
N TYR A 140 1.76 19.21 8.03
CA TYR A 140 2.12 18.26 6.95
C TYR A 140 2.04 18.89 5.57
N ARG A 141 1.18 19.88 5.35
CA ARG A 141 1.20 20.69 4.13
C ARG A 141 2.51 21.47 3.99
N GLN A 142 3.02 22.02 5.09
CA GLN A 142 4.32 22.71 5.15
C GLN A 142 5.47 21.75 4.84
N GLU A 143 5.45 20.54 5.37
CA GLU A 143 6.45 19.52 5.10
C GLU A 143 6.43 19.07 3.64
N ILE A 144 5.23 18.79 3.09
CA ILE A 144 5.05 18.48 1.66
C ILE A 144 5.53 19.63 0.78
N LYS A 145 5.24 20.90 1.16
CA LYS A 145 5.69 22.09 0.43
C LYS A 145 7.21 22.23 0.43
N GLY A 146 7.85 22.03 1.59
CA GLY A 146 9.31 22.05 1.68
C GLY A 146 9.97 21.02 0.77
N MET A 147 9.46 19.77 0.76
CA MET A 147 9.95 18.69 -0.10
C MET A 147 9.70 18.99 -1.58
N SER A 148 8.52 19.46 -1.93
CA SER A 148 8.13 19.70 -3.32
C SER A 148 8.97 20.78 -4.03
N ALA A 149 9.62 21.67 -3.28
CA ALA A 149 10.52 22.67 -3.83
C ALA A 149 11.74 22.08 -4.57
N SER A 150 12.05 20.79 -4.34
CA SER A 150 13.13 20.07 -5.04
C SER A 150 12.60 19.07 -6.09
N CYS A 151 11.29 18.96 -6.30
CA CYS A 151 10.71 18.09 -7.30
C CYS A 151 10.85 18.68 -8.72
N THR A 152 10.88 17.79 -9.72
CA THR A 152 10.99 18.17 -11.14
C THR A 152 9.74 18.90 -11.64
N HIS A 153 9.91 19.70 -12.70
CA HIS A 153 8.81 20.28 -13.48
C HIS A 153 8.42 19.45 -14.73
N GLU A 154 9.03 18.27 -14.92
CA GLU A 154 8.75 17.41 -16.07
C GLU A 154 7.29 16.91 -16.11
N PHE A 155 6.65 16.79 -14.95
CA PHE A 155 5.29 16.24 -14.82
C PHE A 155 4.23 17.31 -14.53
N ASP A 156 4.48 18.58 -14.83
CA ASP A 156 3.56 19.70 -14.56
C ASP A 156 2.23 19.60 -15.31
N ASP A 157 2.12 18.72 -16.31
CA ASP A 157 0.84 18.33 -16.91
C ASP A 157 -0.18 17.81 -15.87
N PHE A 158 0.28 17.34 -14.70
CA PHE A 158 -0.54 16.85 -13.58
C PHE A 158 -0.66 17.84 -12.40
N GLY A 159 -0.31 19.09 -12.61
CA GLY A 159 -0.27 20.13 -11.60
C GLY A 159 1.17 20.53 -11.23
N ASN A 160 1.31 21.61 -10.46
CA ASN A 160 2.62 22.05 -9.97
C ASN A 160 3.21 21.01 -8.97
N PRO A 161 4.51 21.09 -8.62
CA PRO A 161 5.13 20.10 -7.74
C PRO A 161 4.40 19.88 -6.40
N TYR A 162 3.92 20.93 -5.75
CA TYR A 162 3.17 20.80 -4.49
C TYR A 162 1.83 20.09 -4.70
N GLU A 163 1.08 20.48 -5.72
CA GLU A 163 -0.22 19.86 -6.05
C GLU A 163 -0.07 18.37 -6.33
N ARG A 164 0.95 17.98 -7.10
CA ARG A 164 1.22 16.57 -7.40
C ARG A 164 1.56 15.79 -6.13
N GLN A 165 2.47 16.31 -5.30
CA GLN A 165 2.86 15.63 -4.07
C GLN A 165 1.68 15.49 -3.10
N MET A 166 0.83 16.50 -2.97
CA MET A 166 -0.43 16.41 -2.21
C MET A 166 -1.35 15.31 -2.76
N GLN A 167 -1.52 15.26 -4.09
CA GLN A 167 -2.35 14.25 -4.74
C GLN A 167 -1.77 12.83 -4.59
N TYR A 168 -0.44 12.65 -4.60
CA TYR A 168 0.19 11.34 -4.41
C TYR A 168 -0.04 10.77 -3.01
N HIS A 169 -0.14 11.62 -1.98
CA HIS A 169 -0.52 11.17 -0.63
C HIS A 169 -1.96 10.64 -0.57
N SER A 170 -2.85 11.15 -1.42
CA SER A 170 -4.21 10.61 -1.56
C SER A 170 -4.31 9.46 -2.56
N ALA A 171 -3.33 9.28 -3.44
CA ALA A 171 -3.36 8.27 -4.49
C ALA A 171 -3.34 6.83 -3.93
N HIS A 172 -2.65 6.60 -2.82
CA HIS A 172 -2.70 5.33 -2.08
C HIS A 172 -4.16 4.97 -1.74
N ASP A 173 -4.89 5.91 -1.17
CA ASP A 173 -6.28 5.74 -0.74
C ASP A 173 -7.23 5.62 -1.95
N ILE A 174 -7.00 6.41 -3.02
CA ILE A 174 -7.75 6.30 -4.28
C ILE A 174 -7.53 4.92 -4.91
N GLY A 175 -6.30 4.38 -4.82
CA GLY A 175 -5.98 3.02 -5.25
C GLY A 175 -6.83 1.95 -4.56
N HIS A 176 -7.19 2.15 -3.29
CA HIS A 176 -8.09 1.25 -2.55
C HIS A 176 -9.53 1.29 -3.10
N VAL A 177 -9.98 2.41 -3.61
CA VAL A 177 -11.29 2.52 -4.28
C VAL A 177 -11.30 1.76 -5.60
N MET A 178 -10.14 1.67 -6.24
CA MET A 178 -9.92 0.94 -7.49
C MET A 178 -9.42 -0.50 -7.26
N GLN A 179 -9.68 -1.09 -6.10
CA GLN A 179 -9.19 -2.41 -5.65
C GLN A 179 -9.39 -3.56 -6.64
N ASP A 180 -10.35 -3.46 -7.54
CA ASP A 180 -10.56 -4.47 -8.59
C ASP A 180 -9.44 -4.46 -9.65
N TYR A 181 -8.56 -3.46 -9.64
CA TYR A 181 -7.47 -3.27 -10.60
C TYR A 181 -6.06 -3.29 -9.98
N MET A 182 -5.95 -3.22 -8.64
CA MET A 182 -4.67 -3.17 -7.94
C MET A 182 -4.55 -4.35 -6.96
N LEU A 183 -3.40 -5.01 -6.98
CA LEU A 183 -3.05 -6.03 -5.99
C LEU A 183 -2.69 -5.32 -4.68
N VAL A 184 -3.64 -5.22 -3.78
CA VAL A 184 -3.46 -4.70 -2.44
C VAL A 184 -3.86 -5.77 -1.45
N GLY A 185 -2.89 -6.31 -0.73
CA GLY A 185 -3.11 -7.24 0.35
C GLY A 185 -2.16 -6.91 1.49
N CYS A 186 -2.67 -6.72 2.69
CA CYS A 186 -1.83 -6.49 3.84
C CYS A 186 -2.06 -7.59 4.87
N THR A 187 -0.99 -8.00 5.53
CA THR A 187 -1.07 -8.96 6.63
C THR A 187 -0.28 -8.39 7.79
N SER A 188 -0.94 -8.20 8.94
CA SER A 188 -0.31 -7.80 10.18
C SER A 188 -0.74 -8.75 11.29
N PHE A 189 0.15 -8.99 12.23
CA PHE A 189 -0.15 -9.76 13.44
C PHE A 189 0.69 -9.26 14.60
N ALA A 190 0.23 -9.54 15.82
CA ALA A 190 1.00 -9.27 17.02
C ALA A 190 0.85 -10.41 18.03
N ALA A 191 1.90 -10.61 18.82
CA ALA A 191 1.94 -11.49 19.98
C ALA A 191 2.61 -10.78 21.15
N TRP A 192 2.10 -10.97 22.35
CA TRP A 192 2.68 -10.48 23.61
C TRP A 192 2.35 -11.43 24.75
N GLY A 193 2.86 -11.19 25.95
CA GLY A 193 2.56 -12.02 27.10
C GLY A 193 2.87 -13.50 26.87
N LYS A 194 1.88 -14.39 27.07
CA LYS A 194 2.06 -15.85 26.96
C LYS A 194 2.36 -16.33 25.54
N ASP A 195 1.92 -15.60 24.50
CA ASP A 195 2.08 -15.96 23.09
C ASP A 195 3.40 -15.41 22.48
N SER A 196 4.20 -14.67 23.26
CA SER A 196 5.53 -14.19 22.88
C SER A 196 6.64 -14.91 23.66
N GLU A 197 7.83 -15.04 23.08
CA GLU A 197 8.94 -15.82 23.63
C GLU A 197 9.39 -15.35 25.02
N ASP A 198 9.45 -14.03 25.23
CA ASP A 198 9.88 -13.38 26.47
C ASP A 198 8.82 -12.47 27.08
N SER A 199 7.60 -12.61 26.65
CA SER A 199 6.43 -11.81 27.03
C SER A 199 6.41 -10.37 26.51
N SER A 200 7.46 -9.87 25.86
CA SER A 200 7.44 -8.58 25.17
C SER A 200 6.64 -8.64 23.88
N MET A 201 6.21 -7.48 23.41
CA MET A 201 5.39 -7.37 22.20
C MET A 201 6.23 -7.59 20.95
N ILE A 202 5.73 -8.41 20.03
CA ILE A 202 6.28 -8.62 18.70
C ILE A 202 5.16 -8.37 17.71
N ILE A 203 5.38 -7.47 16.74
CA ILE A 203 4.41 -7.14 15.69
C ILE A 203 5.08 -7.38 14.34
N GLY A 204 4.47 -8.19 13.50
CA GLY A 204 4.92 -8.48 12.15
C GLY A 204 3.95 -7.94 11.10
N ARG A 205 4.47 -7.42 9.98
CA ARG A 205 3.64 -6.88 8.90
C ARG A 205 4.26 -7.02 7.53
N ASN A 206 3.46 -7.49 6.53
CA ASN A 206 3.71 -7.35 5.11
C ASN A 206 2.81 -6.25 4.53
N PHE A 207 3.41 -5.30 3.79
CA PHE A 207 2.70 -4.31 3.01
C PHE A 207 2.75 -4.70 1.54
N ASP A 208 1.68 -5.34 1.09
CA ASP A 208 1.53 -5.81 -0.28
C ASP A 208 0.80 -4.73 -1.10
N PHE A 209 1.58 -3.94 -1.82
CA PHE A 209 1.11 -2.88 -2.70
C PHE A 209 1.92 -2.93 -3.99
N TYR A 210 1.27 -3.18 -5.12
CA TYR A 210 1.97 -3.36 -6.38
C TYR A 210 1.71 -2.22 -7.37
N MET A 211 2.75 -1.42 -7.58
CA MET A 211 2.81 -0.37 -8.61
C MET A 211 3.97 -0.59 -9.59
N GLY A 212 4.40 -1.86 -9.74
CA GLY A 212 5.54 -2.25 -10.56
C GLY A 212 6.83 -2.43 -9.76
N GLU A 213 7.76 -3.20 -10.33
CA GLU A 213 9.04 -3.52 -9.67
C GLU A 213 9.92 -2.26 -9.50
N ASP A 214 9.88 -1.31 -10.45
CA ASP A 214 10.65 -0.07 -10.36
C ASP A 214 10.16 0.83 -9.24
N PHE A 215 8.85 0.84 -8.96
CA PHE A 215 8.28 1.58 -7.85
C PHE A 215 8.73 1.04 -6.48
N ALA A 216 8.89 -0.28 -6.35
CA ALA A 216 9.32 -0.94 -5.12
C ALA A 216 10.83 -0.92 -4.88
N ARG A 217 11.64 -0.44 -5.85
CA ARG A 217 13.10 -0.54 -5.83
C ARG A 217 13.75 0.27 -4.71
N ASN A 218 13.30 1.50 -4.49
CA ASN A 218 13.92 2.46 -3.57
C ASN A 218 13.16 2.51 -2.24
N LYS A 219 13.31 1.47 -1.41
CA LYS A 219 12.77 1.48 -0.06
C LYS A 219 13.51 2.52 0.79
N LEU A 220 12.75 3.36 1.50
CA LEU A 220 13.28 4.41 2.35
C LEU A 220 12.89 4.14 3.81
N ILE A 221 13.88 4.14 4.69
CA ILE A 221 13.71 4.14 6.14
C ILE A 221 13.88 5.60 6.58
N LEU A 222 12.78 6.23 6.97
CA LEU A 222 12.74 7.65 7.32
C LEU A 222 12.66 7.80 8.85
N PHE A 223 13.70 8.37 9.44
CA PHE A 223 13.80 8.72 10.85
C PHE A 223 13.54 10.21 10.99
N GLU A 224 12.43 10.56 11.62
CA GLU A 224 12.02 11.94 11.82
C GLU A 224 12.09 12.34 13.28
N LYS A 225 12.68 13.52 13.54
CA LYS A 225 12.72 14.17 14.85
C LYS A 225 12.08 15.56 14.73
N PRO A 226 10.74 15.65 14.79
CA PRO A 226 10.03 16.92 14.73
C PRO A 226 10.29 17.77 15.98
N ASP A 227 10.15 19.10 15.87
CA ASP A 227 10.24 20.03 17.00
C ASP A 227 9.09 19.81 18.00
N SER A 228 8.00 19.20 17.56
CA SER A 228 6.81 18.93 18.39
C SER A 228 6.36 17.49 18.19
N GLY A 229 6.05 16.81 19.29
CA GLY A 229 5.68 15.40 19.31
C GLY A 229 6.89 14.48 19.46
N HIS A 230 6.67 13.19 19.24
CA HIS A 230 7.68 12.14 19.40
C HIS A 230 8.53 11.99 18.14
N ALA A 231 9.81 11.66 18.31
CA ALA A 231 10.63 11.18 17.22
C ALA A 231 10.17 9.76 16.83
N TYR A 232 10.27 9.42 15.54
CA TYR A 232 9.77 8.15 15.04
C TYR A 232 10.50 7.68 13.79
N VAL A 233 10.33 6.39 13.48
CA VAL A 233 10.73 5.78 12.22
C VAL A 233 9.49 5.40 11.40
N SER A 234 9.55 5.62 10.10
CA SER A 234 8.60 5.06 9.14
C SER A 234 9.32 4.31 8.01
N VAL A 235 8.71 3.23 7.53
CA VAL A 235 9.19 2.52 6.34
C VAL A 235 8.30 2.90 5.16
N THR A 236 8.91 3.52 4.16
CA THR A 236 8.21 4.22 3.09
C THR A 236 8.99 4.17 1.76
N TRP A 237 8.69 5.07 0.85
CA TRP A 237 9.43 5.33 -0.39
C TRP A 237 9.62 6.84 -0.58
N PRO A 238 10.57 7.28 -1.44
CA PRO A 238 10.80 8.70 -1.68
C PRO A 238 9.54 9.43 -2.15
N GLY A 239 9.23 10.56 -1.50
CA GLY A 239 8.03 11.35 -1.78
C GLY A 239 6.81 11.02 -0.92
N MET A 240 6.75 9.88 -0.24
CA MET A 240 5.67 9.55 0.68
C MET A 240 6.06 9.96 2.11
N LEU A 241 5.50 11.06 2.59
CA LEU A 241 5.71 11.57 3.94
C LEU A 241 4.69 11.01 4.96
N GLY A 242 3.61 10.42 4.48
CA GLY A 242 2.65 9.69 5.31
C GLY A 242 3.24 8.38 5.85
N VAL A 243 2.67 7.87 6.93
CA VAL A 243 3.12 6.63 7.58
C VAL A 243 2.22 5.46 7.20
N LEU A 244 2.84 4.36 6.77
CA LEU A 244 2.17 3.10 6.45
C LEU A 244 2.53 2.01 7.47
N SER A 245 3.76 2.05 7.97
CA SER A 245 4.31 1.22 9.05
C SER A 245 5.35 2.04 9.80
N GLY A 246 5.24 2.15 11.11
CA GLY A 246 6.18 2.96 11.89
C GLY A 246 6.12 2.69 13.38
N MET A 247 7.12 3.22 14.09
CA MET A 247 7.24 3.18 15.55
C MET A 247 7.84 4.48 16.06
N ASN A 248 7.28 5.02 17.15
CA ASN A 248 7.83 6.20 17.82
C ASN A 248 8.70 5.85 19.04
N THR A 249 9.35 6.84 19.61
CA THR A 249 10.22 6.69 20.78
C THR A 249 9.51 6.30 22.06
N GLU A 250 8.17 6.47 22.13
CA GLU A 250 7.35 5.96 23.24
C GLU A 250 7.03 4.47 23.12
N GLY A 251 7.39 3.83 22.00
CA GLY A 251 7.08 2.43 21.71
C GLY A 251 5.63 2.23 21.28
N LEU A 252 5.02 3.26 20.72
CA LEU A 252 3.78 3.11 19.99
C LEU A 252 4.09 2.75 18.54
N THR A 253 3.43 1.72 18.01
CA THR A 253 3.55 1.29 16.62
C THR A 253 2.25 1.51 15.88
N VAL A 254 2.34 1.76 14.57
CA VAL A 254 1.19 1.78 13.68
C VAL A 254 1.46 0.97 12.43
N THR A 255 0.46 0.22 11.98
CA THR A 255 0.40 -0.37 10.63
C THR A 255 -1.00 -0.22 10.08
N ILE A 256 -1.13 0.00 8.77
CA ILE A 256 -2.44 0.14 8.12
C ILE A 256 -2.74 -1.04 7.21
N ASN A 257 -3.99 -1.48 7.22
CA ASN A 257 -4.47 -2.55 6.37
C ASN A 257 -5.78 -2.10 5.71
N ALA A 258 -5.81 -2.08 4.37
CA ALA A 258 -7.01 -1.73 3.63
C ALA A 258 -8.18 -2.63 4.00
N SER A 259 -9.36 -2.03 4.17
CA SER A 259 -10.62 -2.73 4.37
C SER A 259 -11.65 -2.26 3.34
N LYS A 260 -12.76 -2.95 3.20
CA LYS A 260 -13.79 -2.60 2.20
C LYS A 260 -15.14 -2.48 2.88
N LEU A 261 -15.64 -1.26 3.03
CA LEU A 261 -16.98 -1.04 3.57
C LEU A 261 -17.74 0.07 2.85
N GLU A 262 -17.16 1.26 2.73
CA GLU A 262 -17.79 2.43 2.15
C GLU A 262 -17.05 2.92 0.91
N VAL A 263 -17.80 3.42 -0.07
CA VAL A 263 -17.24 4.05 -1.27
C VAL A 263 -17.12 5.55 -1.00
N PRO A 264 -15.94 6.16 -1.15
CA PRO A 264 -15.77 7.58 -0.91
C PRO A 264 -16.47 8.41 -1.98
N THR A 265 -17.09 9.51 -1.56
CA THR A 265 -17.73 10.49 -2.45
C THR A 265 -16.87 11.73 -2.68
N MET A 266 -15.88 11.95 -1.83
CA MET A 266 -14.98 13.11 -1.85
C MET A 266 -13.75 12.76 -1.01
N SER A 267 -12.60 13.36 -1.33
CA SER A 267 -11.39 13.22 -0.50
C SER A 267 -11.55 13.89 0.86
N ALA A 268 -10.82 13.37 1.81
CA ALA A 268 -10.65 13.90 3.16
C ALA A 268 -9.17 13.70 3.57
N THR A 269 -8.86 13.58 4.86
CA THR A 269 -7.49 13.31 5.31
C THR A 269 -7.03 11.94 4.78
N PRO A 270 -5.92 11.87 4.03
CA PRO A 270 -5.33 10.59 3.64
C PRO A 270 -5.00 9.75 4.88
N ILE A 271 -5.25 8.44 4.80
CA ILE A 271 -5.03 7.55 5.94
C ILE A 271 -3.57 7.56 6.40
N SER A 272 -2.62 7.66 5.48
CA SER A 272 -1.18 7.73 5.77
C SER A 272 -0.80 9.02 6.54
N ILE A 273 -1.50 10.12 6.31
CA ILE A 273 -1.33 11.38 7.05
C ILE A 273 -1.95 11.26 8.46
N LEU A 274 -3.11 10.62 8.58
CA LEU A 274 -3.71 10.33 9.88
C LEU A 274 -2.79 9.46 10.74
N THR A 275 -2.24 8.39 10.18
CA THR A 275 -1.32 7.49 10.90
C THR A 275 0.01 8.16 11.24
N LYS A 276 0.52 9.08 10.39
CA LYS A 276 1.65 9.95 10.74
C LYS A 276 1.35 10.77 11.98
N ARG A 277 0.15 11.36 12.04
CA ARG A 277 -0.25 12.17 13.20
C ARG A 277 -0.39 11.35 14.48
N ILE A 278 -0.96 10.14 14.38
CA ILE A 278 -1.00 9.20 15.51
C ILE A 278 0.42 8.88 15.98
N LEU A 279 1.31 8.52 15.06
CA LEU A 279 2.68 8.14 15.41
C LEU A 279 3.47 9.29 16.04
N GLN A 280 3.26 10.52 15.56
CA GLN A 280 3.95 11.71 16.05
C GLN A 280 3.43 12.18 17.43
N TYR A 281 2.15 11.98 17.74
CA TYR A 281 1.54 12.63 18.91
C TYR A 281 0.93 11.68 19.94
N ALA A 282 0.77 10.39 19.64
CA ALA A 282 0.22 9.43 20.58
C ALA A 282 1.30 8.63 21.29
N SER A 283 1.10 8.36 22.58
CA SER A 283 1.93 7.50 23.42
C SER A 283 1.20 6.22 23.85
N ASN A 284 -0.11 6.14 23.58
CA ASN A 284 -0.97 5.03 24.00
C ASN A 284 -2.19 4.90 23.07
N ILE A 285 -2.97 3.80 23.24
CA ILE A 285 -4.13 3.48 22.40
C ILE A 285 -5.23 4.53 22.51
N ASP A 286 -5.48 5.08 23.73
CA ASP A 286 -6.54 6.07 23.93
C ASP A 286 -6.22 7.39 23.21
N GLU A 287 -4.96 7.82 23.21
CA GLU A 287 -4.51 9.00 22.44
C GLU A 287 -4.60 8.75 20.94
N ALA A 288 -4.19 7.56 20.47
CA ALA A 288 -4.33 7.17 19.06
C ALA A 288 -5.80 7.17 18.63
N TRP A 289 -6.69 6.61 19.46
CA TRP A 289 -8.14 6.60 19.24
C TRP A 289 -8.72 8.02 19.16
N LYS A 290 -8.34 8.90 20.10
CA LYS A 290 -8.77 10.30 20.11
C LYS A 290 -8.34 11.02 18.83
N ILE A 291 -7.06 10.91 18.45
CA ILE A 291 -6.54 11.52 17.23
C ILE A 291 -7.28 10.96 16.00
N ALA A 292 -7.51 9.66 15.92
CA ALA A 292 -8.26 9.07 14.82
C ALA A 292 -9.68 9.61 14.70
N GLY A 293 -10.32 9.97 15.82
CA GLY A 293 -11.66 10.57 15.87
C GLY A 293 -11.70 12.04 15.44
N GLU A 294 -10.60 12.77 15.50
CA GLU A 294 -10.53 14.19 15.13
C GLU A 294 -10.51 14.42 13.60
N TYR A 295 -10.17 13.40 12.82
CA TYR A 295 -9.99 13.50 11.37
C TYR A 295 -10.94 12.60 10.61
N ASN A 296 -11.61 13.14 9.60
CA ASN A 296 -12.34 12.33 8.62
C ASN A 296 -11.37 11.77 7.60
N THR A 297 -11.51 10.49 7.29
CA THR A 297 -10.82 9.82 6.17
C THR A 297 -11.81 9.53 5.05
N PHE A 298 -11.34 9.20 3.87
CA PHE A 298 -12.22 8.88 2.75
C PHE A 298 -12.16 7.42 2.31
N VAL A 299 -11.40 6.60 3.03
CA VAL A 299 -11.29 5.16 2.79
C VAL A 299 -11.61 4.35 4.04
N SER A 300 -11.90 3.08 3.83
CA SER A 300 -12.15 2.12 4.88
C SER A 300 -10.85 1.38 5.21
N GLU A 301 -10.32 1.57 6.42
CA GLU A 301 -9.01 1.08 6.85
C GLU A 301 -9.04 0.51 8.27
N SER A 302 -8.14 -0.42 8.51
CA SER A 302 -7.78 -0.92 9.85
C SER A 302 -6.40 -0.41 10.22
N ILE A 303 -6.29 0.33 11.32
CA ILE A 303 -5.02 0.81 11.89
C ILE A 303 -4.72 -0.06 13.10
N MET A 304 -3.74 -0.96 12.98
CA MET A 304 -3.25 -1.72 14.13
C MET A 304 -2.29 -0.85 14.93
N VAL A 305 -2.57 -0.68 16.21
CA VAL A 305 -1.80 0.13 17.16
C VAL A 305 -1.27 -0.78 18.26
N GLY A 306 0.05 -0.92 18.35
CA GLY A 306 0.73 -1.55 19.49
C GLY A 306 1.23 -0.49 20.46
N SER A 307 1.05 -0.70 21.76
CA SER A 307 1.45 0.28 22.79
C SER A 307 2.15 -0.41 23.96
N VAL A 308 3.38 0.01 24.20
CA VAL A 308 4.16 -0.44 25.37
C VAL A 308 3.50 0.07 26.67
N ASN A 309 2.94 1.29 26.65
CA ASN A 309 2.30 1.89 27.80
C ASN A 309 1.02 1.13 28.21
N ASP A 310 0.28 0.61 27.23
CA ASP A 310 -0.91 -0.21 27.45
C ASP A 310 -0.62 -1.71 27.56
N LYS A 311 0.58 -2.16 27.17
CA LYS A 311 1.04 -3.57 27.13
C LYS A 311 0.12 -4.46 26.30
N ARG A 312 -0.47 -3.93 25.23
CA ARG A 312 -1.37 -4.65 24.33
C ARG A 312 -1.42 -4.00 22.94
N VAL A 313 -2.11 -4.67 22.05
CA VAL A 313 -2.37 -4.22 20.68
C VAL A 313 -3.86 -4.13 20.45
N ALA A 314 -4.31 -3.08 19.77
CA ALA A 314 -5.69 -2.89 19.34
C ALA A 314 -5.74 -2.50 17.85
N ILE A 315 -6.92 -2.60 17.24
CA ILE A 315 -7.16 -2.18 15.86
C ILE A 315 -8.23 -1.09 15.86
N ILE A 316 -7.87 0.09 15.37
CA ILE A 316 -8.84 1.15 15.07
C ILE A 316 -9.38 0.88 13.68
N GLU A 317 -10.64 0.47 13.61
CA GLU A 317 -11.38 0.25 12.38
C GLU A 317 -12.10 1.53 12.00
N LYS A 318 -11.73 2.12 10.86
CA LYS A 318 -12.21 3.44 10.45
C LYS A 318 -12.78 3.41 9.04
N THR A 319 -13.95 4.04 8.88
CA THR A 319 -14.60 4.31 7.60
C THR A 319 -14.78 5.82 7.42
N PRO A 320 -15.17 6.31 6.24
CA PRO A 320 -15.53 7.71 6.04
C PRO A 320 -16.58 8.25 7.04
N SER A 321 -17.52 7.43 7.47
CA SER A 321 -18.65 7.85 8.30
C SER A 321 -18.59 7.36 9.75
N SER A 322 -17.78 6.34 10.06
CA SER A 322 -17.82 5.65 11.36
C SER A 322 -16.45 5.14 11.80
N MET A 323 -16.33 4.83 13.08
CA MET A 323 -15.11 4.29 13.67
C MET A 323 -15.44 3.32 14.81
N ALA A 324 -14.69 2.24 14.94
CA ALA A 324 -14.80 1.27 16.02
C ALA A 324 -13.41 0.82 16.50
N LEU A 325 -13.29 0.47 17.77
CA LEU A 325 -12.08 -0.10 18.34
C LEU A 325 -12.27 -1.60 18.53
N TYR A 326 -11.42 -2.39 17.91
CA TYR A 326 -11.29 -3.82 18.18
C TYR A 326 -10.13 -4.03 19.15
N ASP A 327 -10.44 -4.20 20.43
CA ASP A 327 -9.49 -4.37 21.53
C ASP A 327 -9.93 -5.54 22.42
N PRO A 328 -9.73 -6.80 21.96
CA PRO A 328 -10.16 -7.98 22.70
C PRO A 328 -9.42 -8.14 24.04
N ALA A 329 -8.17 -7.65 24.13
CA ALA A 329 -7.37 -7.73 25.35
C ALA A 329 -7.86 -6.79 26.46
N ALA A 330 -8.58 -5.72 26.13
CA ALA A 330 -9.17 -4.82 27.14
C ALA A 330 -10.30 -5.52 27.92
N SER A 331 -11.03 -6.44 27.29
CA SER A 331 -12.12 -7.18 27.93
C SER A 331 -11.68 -8.54 28.49
N ASP A 332 -10.65 -9.16 27.92
CA ASP A 332 -10.10 -10.45 28.33
C ASP A 332 -8.57 -10.42 28.28
N SER A 333 -7.95 -10.24 29.43
CA SER A 333 -6.49 -10.18 29.57
C SER A 333 -5.77 -11.51 29.23
N SER A 334 -6.50 -12.59 29.00
CA SER A 334 -5.94 -13.85 28.49
C SER A 334 -5.64 -13.81 26.98
N VAL A 335 -6.22 -12.86 26.26
CA VAL A 335 -5.91 -12.60 24.85
C VAL A 335 -4.59 -11.88 24.75
N THR A 336 -3.62 -12.53 24.14
CA THR A 336 -2.23 -12.03 24.00
C THR A 336 -1.72 -12.14 22.57
N ARG A 337 -2.63 -12.25 21.60
CA ARG A 337 -2.32 -12.18 20.17
C ARG A 337 -3.48 -11.58 19.39
N ILE A 338 -3.18 -10.99 18.25
CA ILE A 338 -4.15 -10.39 17.34
C ILE A 338 -3.65 -10.51 15.90
N VAL A 339 -4.56 -10.71 14.95
CA VAL A 339 -4.28 -10.74 13.51
C VAL A 339 -5.12 -9.67 12.84
N CYS A 340 -4.54 -8.98 11.86
CA CYS A 340 -5.22 -7.99 11.03
C CYS A 340 -4.89 -8.24 9.55
N THR A 341 -5.90 -8.49 8.74
CA THR A 341 -5.78 -8.57 7.29
C THR A 341 -6.64 -7.48 6.64
N ASN A 342 -7.49 -7.79 5.69
CA ASN A 342 -8.23 -6.78 4.94
C ASN A 342 -9.76 -6.85 5.19
N HIS A 343 -10.17 -7.07 6.43
CA HIS A 343 -11.57 -7.06 6.86
C HIS A 343 -11.71 -6.57 8.30
N TYR A 344 -12.90 -6.13 8.68
CA TYR A 344 -13.22 -5.65 10.02
C TYR A 344 -13.65 -6.79 10.95
N GLN A 345 -13.31 -6.65 12.25
CA GLN A 345 -13.47 -7.68 13.29
C GLN A 345 -14.31 -7.20 14.48
N SER A 346 -14.45 -5.86 14.69
CA SER A 346 -15.22 -5.33 15.82
C SER A 346 -16.68 -5.73 15.77
N ASP A 347 -17.32 -5.83 16.93
CA ASP A 347 -18.76 -6.11 17.03
C ASP A 347 -19.62 -5.09 16.27
N PHE A 348 -19.09 -3.88 16.05
CA PHE A 348 -19.79 -2.84 15.31
C PHE A 348 -19.80 -3.11 13.79
N PHE A 349 -18.71 -3.66 13.22
CA PHE A 349 -18.57 -3.83 11.77
C PHE A 349 -18.62 -5.28 11.30
N LYS A 350 -18.33 -6.28 12.14
CA LYS A 350 -18.14 -7.69 11.71
C LYS A 350 -19.32 -8.25 10.92
N ASP A 351 -20.55 -7.89 11.29
CA ASP A 351 -21.79 -8.39 10.69
C ASP A 351 -22.34 -7.46 9.58
N ASN A 352 -21.63 -6.38 9.23
CA ASN A 352 -22.01 -5.52 8.12
C ASN A 352 -22.03 -6.32 6.81
N PRO A 353 -23.12 -6.29 6.00
CA PRO A 353 -23.24 -7.11 4.79
C PRO A 353 -22.10 -6.91 3.78
N VAL A 354 -21.51 -5.72 3.69
CA VAL A 354 -20.39 -5.44 2.80
C VAL A 354 -19.12 -6.11 3.33
N ASN A 355 -18.85 -6.02 4.63
CA ASN A 355 -17.73 -6.70 5.27
C ASN A 355 -17.85 -8.23 5.15
N VAL A 356 -19.03 -8.80 5.45
CA VAL A 356 -19.32 -10.24 5.30
C VAL A 356 -19.10 -10.69 3.86
N LYS A 357 -19.55 -9.89 2.87
CA LYS A 357 -19.30 -10.17 1.46
C LYS A 357 -17.80 -10.12 1.15
N ASN A 358 -17.07 -9.11 1.65
CA ASN A 358 -15.64 -8.98 1.46
C ASN A 358 -14.88 -10.18 2.03
N ILE A 359 -15.19 -10.61 3.26
CA ILE A 359 -14.62 -11.81 3.90
C ILE A 359 -14.78 -13.04 3.01
N ARG A 360 -15.98 -13.25 2.44
CA ARG A 360 -16.28 -14.41 1.59
C ARG A 360 -15.59 -14.36 0.24
N MET A 361 -15.51 -13.17 -0.38
CA MET A 361 -15.11 -13.00 -1.77
C MET A 361 -13.62 -12.77 -1.96
N SER A 362 -12.91 -12.32 -0.91
CA SER A 362 -11.49 -11.95 -0.98
C SER A 362 -10.56 -13.01 -0.38
N ASP A 363 -9.29 -12.76 -0.47
CA ASP A 363 -8.19 -13.55 0.10
C ASP A 363 -7.96 -13.28 1.59
N SER A 364 -8.62 -12.26 2.15
CA SER A 364 -8.36 -11.73 3.49
C SER A 364 -8.49 -12.78 4.59
N MET A 365 -9.59 -13.53 4.63
CA MET A 365 -9.83 -14.56 5.64
C MET A 365 -8.88 -15.76 5.48
N HIS A 366 -8.45 -16.09 4.27
CA HIS A 366 -7.48 -17.17 4.03
C HIS A 366 -6.13 -16.84 4.68
N ARG A 367 -5.62 -15.63 4.46
CA ARG A 367 -4.36 -15.18 5.09
C ARG A 367 -4.52 -15.03 6.61
N PHE A 368 -5.66 -14.54 7.09
CA PHE A 368 -5.96 -14.46 8.51
C PHE A 368 -5.81 -15.82 9.20
N ARG A 369 -6.51 -16.85 8.71
CA ARG A 369 -6.45 -18.20 9.26
C ARG A 369 -5.05 -18.80 9.14
N ARG A 370 -4.36 -18.54 8.03
CA ARG A 370 -3.00 -19.04 7.87
C ARG A 370 -2.02 -18.45 8.88
N VAL A 371 -2.14 -17.15 9.22
CA VAL A 371 -1.36 -16.55 10.30
C VAL A 371 -1.67 -17.22 11.63
N GLU A 372 -2.94 -17.44 11.97
CA GLU A 372 -3.31 -18.13 13.22
C GLU A 372 -2.73 -19.54 13.28
N GLU A 373 -2.85 -20.34 12.22
CA GLU A 373 -2.23 -21.67 12.12
C GLU A 373 -0.72 -21.65 12.38
N LEU A 374 -0.03 -20.65 11.81
CA LEU A 374 1.41 -20.53 11.98
C LEU A 374 1.78 -20.08 13.40
N MET A 375 1.03 -19.14 13.98
CA MET A 375 1.21 -18.73 15.38
C MET A 375 0.97 -19.91 16.33
N ASP A 376 -0.04 -20.73 16.09
CA ASP A 376 -0.27 -21.97 16.87
C ASP A 376 0.88 -22.97 16.70
N SER A 377 1.41 -23.11 15.50
CA SER A 377 2.52 -24.03 15.20
C SER A 377 3.84 -23.63 15.86
N VAL A 378 4.16 -22.33 15.90
CA VAL A 378 5.38 -21.84 16.56
C VAL A 378 5.22 -21.75 18.09
N GLY A 379 3.99 -21.72 18.59
CA GLY A 379 3.64 -21.62 19.99
C GLY A 379 3.91 -20.22 20.55
N ARG A 380 5.17 -19.90 20.86
CA ARG A 380 5.58 -18.56 21.34
C ARG A 380 6.35 -17.83 20.24
N VAL A 381 5.82 -16.69 19.81
CA VAL A 381 6.41 -15.92 18.72
C VAL A 381 7.70 -15.24 19.17
N SER A 382 8.76 -15.44 18.40
CA SER A 382 10.02 -14.71 18.46
C SER A 382 10.18 -13.80 17.24
N VAL A 383 11.18 -12.92 17.23
CA VAL A 383 11.52 -12.10 16.05
C VAL A 383 11.85 -13.01 14.85
N ALA A 384 12.58 -14.10 15.08
CA ALA A 384 12.91 -15.06 14.02
C ALA A 384 11.68 -15.79 13.48
N SER A 385 10.79 -16.27 14.35
CA SER A 385 9.56 -16.94 13.90
C SER A 385 8.56 -15.97 13.28
N ALA A 386 8.55 -14.71 13.67
CA ALA A 386 7.78 -13.67 12.99
C ALA A 386 8.22 -13.51 11.52
N ALA A 387 9.54 -13.53 11.25
CA ALA A 387 10.03 -13.52 9.87
C ALA A 387 9.61 -14.78 9.09
N ILE A 388 9.60 -15.96 9.72
CA ILE A 388 9.12 -17.20 9.10
C ILE A 388 7.63 -17.08 8.73
N ILE A 389 6.79 -16.54 9.62
CA ILE A 389 5.36 -16.29 9.35
C ILE A 389 5.20 -15.34 8.17
N LEU A 390 5.92 -14.23 8.15
CA LEU A 390 5.85 -13.23 7.07
C LEU A 390 6.33 -13.76 5.72
N ARG A 391 7.18 -14.79 5.72
CA ARG A 391 7.74 -15.43 4.51
C ARG A 391 6.94 -16.65 4.03
N ASP A 392 5.85 -17.04 4.71
CA ASP A 392 5.08 -18.23 4.34
C ASP A 392 4.34 -18.06 3.01
N MET A 393 4.62 -18.96 2.06
CA MET A 393 4.08 -18.97 0.69
C MET A 393 2.97 -20.03 0.49
N HIS A 394 2.48 -20.61 1.57
CA HIS A 394 1.43 -21.63 1.51
C HIS A 394 0.06 -21.05 1.87
N GLY A 395 -0.99 -21.73 1.44
CA GLY A 395 -2.36 -21.44 1.88
C GLY A 395 -2.74 -22.14 3.19
N GLU A 396 -4.00 -22.01 3.59
CA GLU A 396 -4.57 -22.68 4.76
C GLU A 396 -4.21 -24.18 4.81
N GLY A 397 -3.86 -24.68 5.98
CA GLY A 397 -3.43 -26.07 6.20
C GLY A 397 -2.09 -26.43 5.56
N GLY A 398 -1.26 -25.45 5.20
CA GLY A 398 0.04 -25.66 4.56
C GLY A 398 -0.05 -26.16 3.10
N LYS A 399 -1.17 -25.95 2.43
CA LYS A 399 -1.38 -26.40 1.05
C LYS A 399 -0.59 -25.57 0.06
N SER A 400 -0.04 -26.23 -1.00
CA SER A 400 0.49 -25.50 -2.14
C SER A 400 -0.62 -24.73 -2.84
N VAL A 401 -0.38 -23.44 -3.09
CA VAL A 401 -1.29 -22.55 -3.83
C VAL A 401 -0.63 -21.98 -5.09
N GLY A 402 0.62 -22.38 -5.33
CA GLY A 402 1.49 -21.77 -6.32
C GLY A 402 2.10 -20.45 -5.83
N TYR A 403 3.24 -20.09 -6.39
CA TYR A 403 3.92 -18.83 -6.06
C TYR A 403 3.15 -17.62 -6.57
N CYS A 404 3.30 -16.50 -5.91
CA CYS A 404 2.60 -15.24 -6.22
C CYS A 404 1.07 -15.30 -6.01
N ASN A 405 0.57 -16.28 -5.27
CA ASN A 405 -0.86 -16.41 -5.01
C ASN A 405 -1.28 -15.51 -3.85
N GLU A 406 -2.37 -14.79 -4.03
CA GLU A 406 -2.94 -13.87 -3.03
C GLU A 406 -3.46 -14.56 -1.76
N LEU A 407 -3.67 -15.88 -1.79
CA LEU A 407 -4.06 -16.67 -0.61
C LEU A 407 -2.89 -16.87 0.37
N ALA A 408 -1.65 -16.65 -0.06
CA ALA A 408 -0.45 -16.76 0.77
C ALA A 408 -0.14 -15.44 1.50
N ILE A 409 0.52 -15.54 2.66
CA ILE A 409 1.03 -14.38 3.41
C ILE A 409 2.14 -13.70 2.63
N ASN A 410 3.05 -14.49 2.04
CA ASN A 410 4.09 -14.01 1.14
C ASN A 410 3.65 -14.17 -0.32
N GLN A 411 3.16 -13.10 -0.91
CA GLN A 411 2.74 -13.03 -2.31
C GLN A 411 3.89 -12.71 -3.28
N LEU A 412 5.13 -12.58 -2.78
CA LEU A 412 6.32 -12.17 -3.55
C LEU A 412 6.13 -10.83 -4.30
N LEU A 413 5.50 -9.85 -3.62
CA LEU A 413 5.26 -8.52 -4.18
C LEU A 413 5.31 -7.38 -3.12
N ALA A 414 5.57 -7.70 -1.84
CA ALA A 414 5.54 -6.72 -0.78
C ALA A 414 6.53 -5.55 -1.02
N MET A 415 6.03 -4.33 -0.89
CA MET A 415 6.85 -3.12 -0.88
C MET A 415 7.83 -3.13 0.29
N HIS A 416 7.34 -3.53 1.46
CA HIS A 416 8.16 -3.78 2.63
C HIS A 416 7.55 -4.83 3.55
N SER A 417 8.40 -5.47 4.32
CA SER A 417 8.04 -6.30 5.45
C SER A 417 8.79 -5.80 6.68
N VAL A 418 8.09 -5.71 7.81
CA VAL A 418 8.66 -5.16 9.04
C VAL A 418 8.29 -6.02 10.24
N ILE A 419 9.18 -6.03 11.23
CA ILE A 419 8.95 -6.60 12.54
C ILE A 419 9.30 -5.54 13.57
N PHE A 420 8.43 -5.30 14.55
CA PHE A 420 8.67 -4.38 15.65
C PHE A 420 8.81 -5.13 16.96
N ARG A 421 9.72 -4.64 17.80
CA ARG A 421 9.85 -4.99 19.20
C ARG A 421 9.81 -3.71 20.04
N PRO A 422 8.61 -3.23 20.35
CA PRO A 422 8.39 -1.86 20.85
C PRO A 422 9.07 -1.58 22.20
N GLU A 423 9.13 -2.55 23.11
CA GLU A 423 9.80 -2.41 24.40
C GLU A 423 11.30 -2.12 24.26
N GLU A 424 11.94 -2.67 23.22
CA GLU A 424 13.36 -2.43 22.92
C GLU A 424 13.57 -1.27 21.94
N ARG A 425 12.51 -0.64 21.44
CA ARG A 425 12.59 0.38 20.38
C ARG A 425 13.29 -0.12 19.12
N LYS A 426 13.20 -1.43 18.83
CA LYS A 426 13.82 -2.05 17.66
C LYS A 426 12.81 -2.31 16.55
N ILE A 427 13.27 -2.12 15.33
CA ILE A 427 12.55 -2.43 14.10
C ILE A 427 13.46 -3.22 13.15
N TRP A 428 12.94 -4.28 12.56
CA TRP A 428 13.56 -5.03 11.48
C TRP A 428 12.85 -4.72 10.17
N VAL A 429 13.61 -4.42 9.13
CA VAL A 429 13.08 -4.06 7.81
C VAL A 429 13.68 -4.98 6.76
N SER A 430 12.83 -5.61 5.95
CA SER A 430 13.27 -6.52 4.89
C SER A 430 14.02 -5.77 3.78
N THR A 431 15.13 -6.37 3.33
CA THR A 431 15.82 -5.98 2.09
C THR A 431 15.18 -6.64 0.87
N SER A 432 15.64 -6.32 -0.33
CA SER A 432 15.23 -7.05 -1.55
C SER A 432 15.79 -8.48 -1.56
N PRO A 433 15.08 -9.44 -2.21
CA PRO A 433 13.79 -9.28 -2.86
C PRO A 433 12.62 -9.43 -1.88
N TRP A 434 11.70 -8.49 -1.88
CA TRP A 434 10.47 -8.47 -1.06
C TRP A 434 10.77 -8.72 0.43
N GLN A 435 10.07 -9.69 1.07
CA GLN A 435 10.35 -10.13 2.45
C GLN A 435 11.31 -11.33 2.53
N CYS A 436 11.78 -11.83 1.37
CA CYS A 436 12.72 -12.96 1.32
C CYS A 436 14.17 -12.53 1.54
N GLY A 437 14.51 -11.24 1.34
CA GLY A 437 15.83 -10.73 1.67
C GLY A 437 16.11 -10.72 3.17
N LYS A 438 17.31 -10.32 3.54
CA LYS A 438 17.72 -10.10 4.94
C LYS A 438 16.79 -9.09 5.62
N PHE A 439 16.56 -9.20 6.92
CA PHE A 439 15.96 -8.13 7.71
C PHE A 439 17.05 -7.39 8.48
N VAL A 440 17.21 -6.11 8.18
CA VAL A 440 18.15 -5.20 8.86
C VAL A 440 17.47 -4.62 10.09
N CYS A 441 18.17 -4.64 11.23
CA CYS A 441 17.69 -4.14 12.50
C CYS A 441 18.14 -2.72 12.77
N TYR A 442 17.23 -1.89 13.27
CA TYR A 442 17.49 -0.53 13.75
C TYR A 442 16.99 -0.38 15.19
N ASP A 443 17.85 0.20 16.01
CA ASP A 443 17.54 0.62 17.38
C ASP A 443 17.31 2.13 17.39
N LEU A 444 16.09 2.58 17.68
CA LEU A 444 15.72 3.98 17.61
C LEU A 444 16.49 4.86 18.60
N GLU A 445 16.79 4.35 19.80
CA GLU A 445 17.57 5.09 20.79
C GLU A 445 18.97 5.38 20.24
N LYS A 446 19.60 4.37 19.65
CA LYS A 446 20.89 4.51 19.00
C LYS A 446 20.83 5.45 17.79
N VAL A 447 19.82 5.31 16.93
CA VAL A 447 19.67 6.15 15.73
C VAL A 447 19.54 7.63 16.09
N PHE A 448 18.71 7.96 17.09
CA PHE A 448 18.48 9.37 17.46
C PHE A 448 19.59 9.97 18.32
N SER A 449 20.43 9.15 18.99
CA SER A 449 21.53 9.62 19.82
C SER A 449 22.91 9.62 19.14
N SER A 450 23.07 8.89 18.02
CA SER A 450 24.37 8.69 17.36
C SER A 450 24.56 9.59 16.15
N ASP A 451 25.84 9.73 15.72
CA ASP A 451 26.17 10.30 14.41
C ASP A 451 25.69 9.32 13.31
N PHE A 452 24.75 9.78 12.51
CA PHE A 452 24.13 9.02 11.44
C PHE A 452 25.10 8.55 10.34
N SER A 453 26.28 9.20 10.24
CA SER A 453 27.28 8.86 9.23
C SER A 453 28.08 7.59 9.53
N SER A 454 28.08 7.10 10.78
CA SER A 454 28.94 5.98 11.22
C SER A 454 28.29 4.59 11.18
N GLY A 455 27.07 4.48 10.61
CA GLY A 455 26.28 3.24 10.64
C GLY A 455 25.35 3.16 11.85
N ILE A 456 24.10 2.92 11.58
CA ILE A 456 23.03 2.91 12.60
C ILE A 456 22.40 1.54 12.76
N GLU A 457 22.75 0.60 11.88
CA GLU A 457 22.23 -0.77 11.89
C GLU A 457 22.79 -1.56 13.08
N SER A 458 21.97 -2.45 13.61
CA SER A 458 22.40 -3.43 14.61
C SER A 458 22.73 -4.75 13.93
N VAL A 459 23.98 -4.89 13.45
CA VAL A 459 24.45 -6.06 12.66
C VAL A 459 24.26 -7.38 13.40
N PHE A 460 24.33 -7.38 14.72
CA PHE A 460 24.18 -8.59 15.54
C PHE A 460 22.74 -9.08 15.66
N ASP A 461 21.77 -8.22 15.36
CA ASP A 461 20.33 -8.52 15.47
C ASP A 461 19.69 -8.79 14.10
N GLU A 462 20.48 -8.87 13.02
CA GLU A 462 19.96 -9.12 11.68
C GLU A 462 19.35 -10.51 11.54
N ILE A 463 18.24 -10.61 10.74
CA ILE A 463 17.68 -11.91 10.36
C ILE A 463 18.22 -12.25 8.96
N PRO A 464 18.85 -13.42 8.77
CA PRO A 464 19.39 -13.80 7.47
C PRO A 464 18.30 -13.89 6.40
N GLU A 465 18.70 -13.77 5.15
CA GLU A 465 17.80 -13.98 4.02
C GLU A 465 17.22 -15.40 4.00
N ASP A 466 16.07 -15.54 3.37
CA ASP A 466 15.43 -16.84 3.20
C ASP A 466 16.24 -17.70 2.21
N SER A 467 16.49 -18.95 2.55
CA SER A 467 17.16 -19.92 1.66
C SER A 467 16.43 -20.10 0.31
N PHE A 468 15.15 -19.77 0.24
CA PHE A 468 14.36 -19.76 -0.99
C PHE A 468 15.02 -18.94 -2.10
N VAL A 469 15.66 -17.79 -1.79
CA VAL A 469 16.30 -16.92 -2.79
C VAL A 469 17.43 -17.58 -3.57
N HIS A 470 18.04 -18.64 -3.00
CA HIS A 470 19.07 -19.43 -3.65
C HIS A 470 18.56 -20.68 -4.39
N SER A 471 17.25 -20.94 -4.33
CA SER A 471 16.62 -22.13 -4.89
C SER A 471 16.37 -22.03 -6.40
N GLN A 472 16.19 -23.18 -7.06
CA GLN A 472 15.70 -23.22 -8.44
C GLN A 472 14.27 -22.68 -8.51
N ALA A 473 13.47 -22.88 -7.47
CA ALA A 473 12.09 -22.37 -7.40
C ALA A 473 12.05 -20.83 -7.46
N PHE A 474 12.97 -20.14 -6.81
CA PHE A 474 13.07 -18.68 -6.92
C PHE A 474 13.40 -18.22 -8.35
N LYS A 475 14.36 -18.88 -9.01
CA LYS A 475 14.68 -18.60 -10.43
C LYS A 475 13.47 -18.82 -11.33
N ASN A 476 12.71 -19.88 -11.07
CA ASN A 476 11.48 -20.17 -11.80
C ASN A 476 10.43 -19.07 -11.58
N VAL A 477 10.30 -18.53 -10.37
CA VAL A 477 9.38 -17.41 -10.06
C VAL A 477 9.78 -16.15 -10.84
N LEU A 478 11.06 -15.79 -10.86
CA LEU A 478 11.52 -14.62 -11.62
C LEU A 478 11.23 -14.77 -13.11
N GLU A 479 11.51 -15.94 -13.69
CA GLU A 479 11.21 -16.22 -15.09
C GLU A 479 9.71 -16.27 -15.36
N PHE A 480 8.91 -16.84 -14.43
CA PHE A 480 7.46 -16.83 -14.49
C PHE A 480 6.90 -15.40 -14.56
N LYS A 481 7.34 -14.49 -13.66
CA LYS A 481 6.92 -13.09 -13.68
C LYS A 481 7.28 -12.41 -15.00
N ARG A 482 8.52 -12.61 -15.48
CA ARG A 482 8.96 -12.07 -16.77
C ARG A 482 8.11 -12.58 -17.93
N MET A 483 7.86 -13.89 -17.99
CA MET A 483 7.05 -14.49 -19.05
C MET A 483 5.59 -14.06 -18.97
N THR A 484 5.01 -13.92 -17.77
CA THR A 484 3.65 -13.41 -17.59
C THR A 484 3.49 -12.06 -18.28
N TYR A 485 4.40 -11.11 -18.01
CA TYR A 485 4.37 -9.79 -18.66
C TYR A 485 4.46 -9.89 -20.19
N VAL A 486 5.37 -10.70 -20.71
CA VAL A 486 5.54 -10.86 -22.17
C VAL A 486 4.31 -11.51 -22.83
N ILE A 487 3.73 -12.54 -22.20
CA ILE A 487 2.53 -13.22 -22.71
C ILE A 487 1.32 -12.27 -22.70
N GLN A 488 1.11 -11.50 -21.63
CA GLN A 488 0.04 -10.51 -21.55
C GLN A 488 0.20 -9.42 -22.61
N LYS A 489 1.42 -8.94 -22.82
CA LYS A 489 1.73 -7.97 -23.89
C LYS A 489 1.50 -8.56 -25.29
N ALA A 490 1.90 -9.81 -25.52
CA ALA A 490 1.64 -10.50 -26.79
C ALA A 490 0.13 -10.66 -27.04
N ALA A 491 -0.65 -11.02 -26.02
CA ALA A 491 -2.10 -11.11 -26.10
C ALA A 491 -2.73 -9.76 -26.47
N HIS A 492 -2.28 -8.68 -25.84
CA HIS A 492 -2.80 -7.32 -26.11
C HIS A 492 -2.46 -6.83 -27.53
N LEU A 493 -1.28 -7.17 -28.05
CA LEU A 493 -0.81 -6.77 -29.38
C LEU A 493 -1.21 -7.74 -30.51
N GLY A 494 -1.90 -8.84 -30.18
CA GLY A 494 -2.24 -9.88 -31.16
C GLY A 494 -1.01 -10.61 -31.74
N LEU A 495 0.07 -10.70 -30.96
CA LEU A 495 1.32 -11.36 -31.38
C LEU A 495 1.30 -12.86 -31.05
N THR A 496 1.91 -13.66 -31.91
CA THR A 496 2.07 -15.11 -31.69
C THR A 496 3.23 -15.39 -30.75
N PHE A 497 3.04 -16.38 -29.86
CA PHE A 497 4.05 -16.87 -28.93
C PHE A 497 4.28 -18.38 -29.16
N PRO A 498 5.53 -18.88 -29.14
CA PRO A 498 5.80 -20.29 -29.41
C PRO A 498 5.14 -21.22 -28.38
N ASP A 499 4.49 -22.31 -28.84
CA ASP A 499 3.80 -23.24 -27.93
C ASP A 499 4.74 -23.90 -26.92
N ASP A 500 5.99 -24.15 -27.24
CA ASP A 500 6.97 -24.71 -26.29
C ASP A 500 7.32 -23.71 -25.19
N SER A 501 7.32 -22.40 -25.48
CA SER A 501 7.46 -21.37 -24.46
C SER A 501 6.23 -21.28 -23.57
N LEU A 502 5.02 -21.51 -24.09
CA LEU A 502 3.80 -21.57 -23.28
C LEU A 502 3.80 -22.81 -22.36
N LYS A 503 4.31 -23.96 -22.83
CA LYS A 503 4.51 -25.16 -21.97
C LYS A 503 5.54 -24.90 -20.86
N LEU A 504 6.66 -24.24 -21.20
CA LEU A 504 7.65 -23.82 -20.21
C LEU A 504 7.01 -22.91 -19.15
N TYR A 505 6.23 -21.92 -19.57
CA TYR A 505 5.52 -21.02 -18.66
C TYR A 505 4.66 -21.77 -17.64
N VAL A 506 3.89 -22.77 -18.08
CA VAL A 506 3.10 -23.62 -17.17
C VAL A 506 4.00 -24.36 -16.19
N SER A 507 5.14 -24.90 -16.65
CA SER A 507 6.04 -25.67 -15.78
C SER A 507 6.73 -24.85 -14.72
N LEU A 508 6.82 -23.52 -14.86
CA LEU A 508 7.44 -22.62 -13.89
C LEU A 508 6.56 -22.42 -12.65
N ASN A 509 5.22 -22.46 -12.79
CA ASN A 509 4.29 -22.27 -11.69
C ASN A 509 2.94 -22.98 -11.94
N PRO A 510 2.92 -24.34 -11.94
CA PRO A 510 1.77 -25.14 -12.36
C PRO A 510 0.60 -25.14 -11.36
N ASP A 511 0.86 -24.79 -10.10
CA ASP A 511 -0.14 -24.80 -9.01
C ASP A 511 -0.87 -23.45 -8.85
N TYR A 512 -0.49 -22.43 -9.62
CA TYR A 512 -1.11 -21.12 -9.58
C TYR A 512 -2.22 -20.98 -10.61
N TYR A 513 -3.45 -20.73 -10.19
CA TYR A 513 -4.60 -20.60 -11.09
C TYR A 513 -4.40 -19.52 -12.16
N ASN A 514 -3.73 -18.40 -11.82
CA ASN A 514 -3.50 -17.27 -12.74
C ASN A 514 -2.53 -17.62 -13.89
N THR A 515 -1.72 -18.68 -13.75
CA THR A 515 -0.93 -19.25 -14.86
C THR A 515 -1.87 -19.61 -16.03
N TYR A 516 -2.94 -20.30 -15.73
CA TYR A 516 -3.91 -20.75 -16.72
C TYR A 516 -4.88 -19.65 -17.14
N LYS A 517 -5.25 -18.72 -16.24
CA LYS A 517 -6.05 -17.52 -16.59
C LYS A 517 -5.29 -16.65 -17.61
N THR A 518 -4.01 -16.41 -17.40
CA THR A 518 -3.14 -15.67 -18.34
C THR A 518 -3.07 -16.36 -19.71
N LEU A 519 -2.87 -17.68 -19.73
CA LEU A 519 -2.87 -18.44 -20.99
C LEU A 519 -4.22 -18.42 -21.68
N SER A 520 -5.32 -18.49 -20.95
CA SER A 520 -6.65 -18.39 -21.54
C SER A 520 -6.85 -17.07 -22.28
N HIS A 521 -6.45 -15.95 -21.67
CA HIS A 521 -6.52 -14.63 -22.33
C HIS A 521 -5.67 -14.60 -23.60
N TYR A 522 -4.46 -15.14 -23.55
CA TYR A 522 -3.61 -15.26 -24.75
C TYR A 522 -4.26 -16.11 -25.84
N TYR A 523 -4.76 -17.31 -25.52
CA TYR A 523 -5.40 -18.18 -26.49
C TYR A 523 -6.67 -17.56 -27.09
N LEU A 524 -7.47 -16.84 -26.31
CA LEU A 524 -8.62 -16.09 -26.83
C LEU A 524 -8.20 -15.02 -27.83
N SER A 525 -7.15 -14.24 -27.53
CA SER A 525 -6.62 -13.23 -28.46
C SER A 525 -6.06 -13.85 -29.75
N ALA A 526 -5.54 -15.07 -29.68
CA ALA A 526 -5.05 -15.84 -30.82
C ALA A 526 -6.15 -16.64 -31.57
N GLY A 527 -7.43 -16.53 -31.15
CA GLY A 527 -8.56 -17.27 -31.74
C GLY A 527 -8.63 -18.76 -31.36
N ARG A 528 -7.80 -19.22 -30.40
CA ARG A 528 -7.66 -20.62 -29.95
C ARG A 528 -8.61 -20.91 -28.79
N ARG A 529 -9.91 -20.99 -29.09
CA ARG A 529 -10.97 -21.06 -28.07
C ARG A 529 -10.96 -22.34 -27.24
N ASP A 530 -10.66 -23.49 -27.84
CA ASP A 530 -10.65 -24.79 -27.13
C ASP A 530 -9.54 -24.85 -26.09
N GLU A 531 -8.34 -24.35 -26.42
CA GLU A 531 -7.23 -24.26 -25.49
C GLU A 531 -7.51 -23.25 -24.38
N ALA A 532 -8.14 -22.12 -24.70
CA ALA A 532 -8.56 -21.13 -23.70
C ALA A 532 -9.54 -21.75 -22.71
N SER A 533 -10.55 -22.48 -23.19
CA SER A 533 -11.52 -23.17 -22.35
C SER A 533 -10.86 -24.25 -21.47
N SER A 534 -9.93 -25.04 -22.03
CA SER A 534 -9.16 -26.02 -21.26
C SER A 534 -8.34 -25.37 -20.14
N CYS A 535 -7.73 -24.22 -20.40
CA CYS A 535 -6.99 -23.46 -19.39
C CYS A 535 -7.94 -22.99 -18.27
N LEU A 536 -9.11 -22.42 -18.58
CA LEU A 536 -10.06 -21.98 -17.55
C LEU A 536 -10.57 -23.17 -16.72
N GLN A 537 -10.85 -24.33 -17.33
CA GLN A 537 -11.22 -25.55 -16.61
C GLN A 537 -10.12 -26.00 -15.65
N LYS A 538 -8.85 -25.95 -16.09
CA LYS A 538 -7.70 -26.29 -15.23
C LYS A 538 -7.59 -25.29 -14.08
N ALA A 539 -7.72 -23.98 -14.33
CA ALA A 539 -7.68 -22.95 -13.29
C ALA A 539 -8.70 -23.23 -12.18
N LEU A 540 -9.95 -23.63 -12.53
CA LEU A 540 -11.01 -23.94 -11.57
C LEU A 540 -10.71 -25.14 -10.65
N THR A 541 -9.71 -25.96 -10.97
CA THR A 541 -9.26 -27.06 -10.10
C THR A 541 -8.24 -26.62 -9.05
N LEU A 542 -7.76 -25.39 -9.11
CA LEU A 542 -6.69 -24.86 -8.26
C LEU A 542 -7.23 -23.92 -7.18
N PRO A 543 -6.49 -23.71 -6.09
CA PRO A 543 -6.87 -22.77 -5.04
C PRO A 543 -6.91 -21.32 -5.56
N MET A 544 -8.01 -20.63 -5.26
CA MET A 544 -8.21 -19.21 -5.57
C MET A 544 -9.29 -18.62 -4.68
N LYS A 545 -9.34 -17.29 -4.58
CA LYS A 545 -10.43 -16.59 -3.91
C LYS A 545 -11.74 -16.71 -4.68
N GLU A 546 -12.86 -16.61 -3.98
CA GLU A 546 -14.19 -16.83 -4.55
C GLU A 546 -14.54 -15.86 -5.69
N SER A 547 -14.12 -14.61 -5.60
CA SER A 547 -14.34 -13.63 -6.68
C SER A 547 -13.68 -14.04 -8.01
N GLU A 548 -12.46 -14.59 -7.95
CA GLU A 548 -11.75 -15.08 -9.14
C GLU A 548 -12.42 -16.33 -9.72
N ARG A 549 -12.89 -17.24 -8.86
CA ARG A 549 -13.64 -18.42 -9.26
C ARG A 549 -14.89 -18.05 -10.07
N MET A 550 -15.69 -17.12 -9.52
CA MET A 550 -16.91 -16.65 -10.19
C MET A 550 -16.61 -15.97 -11.54
N GLU A 551 -15.52 -15.21 -11.60
CA GLU A 551 -15.11 -14.56 -12.85
C GLU A 551 -14.71 -15.57 -13.92
N ILE A 552 -13.89 -16.58 -13.56
CA ILE A 552 -13.46 -17.66 -14.46
C ILE A 552 -14.65 -18.49 -14.93
N GLU A 553 -15.59 -18.83 -14.05
CA GLU A 553 -16.83 -19.53 -14.41
C GLU A 553 -17.68 -18.72 -15.41
N LYS A 554 -17.80 -17.41 -15.21
CA LYS A 554 -18.49 -16.51 -16.14
C LYS A 554 -17.80 -16.48 -17.50
N GLN A 555 -16.46 -16.38 -17.55
CA GLN A 555 -15.70 -16.40 -18.79
C GLN A 555 -15.87 -17.73 -19.53
N LEU A 556 -15.80 -18.86 -18.82
CA LEU A 556 -15.97 -20.19 -19.39
C LEU A 556 -17.37 -20.38 -20.01
N ASN A 557 -18.41 -19.86 -19.35
CA ASN A 557 -19.79 -19.93 -19.84
C ASN A 557 -20.04 -19.01 -21.05
N SER A 558 -19.35 -17.87 -21.15
CA SER A 558 -19.45 -16.96 -22.29
C SER A 558 -18.62 -17.42 -23.52
N SER A 559 -17.73 -18.38 -23.33
CA SER A 559 -16.87 -18.94 -24.39
C SER A 559 -17.48 -20.17 -25.08
N LYS A 560 -18.58 -20.72 -24.50
CA LYS A 560 -19.41 -21.78 -25.10
C LYS A 560 -20.43 -21.18 -26.07
#